data_c52e0a96145fc6bc10bef206b43342de
#
_entry.id   c52e0a96145fc6bc10bef206b43342de
#
_cell.length_a   1.000
_cell.length_b   1.000
_cell.length_c   1.000
_cell.angle_alpha   90.00
_cell.angle_beta   90.00
_cell.angle_gamma   90.00
#
_symmetry.space_group_name_H-M   'P 1'
#
loop_
_entity.id
_entity.type
_entity.pdbx_description
1 polymer ?
#
loop_
_entity_poly.entity_id
_entity_poly.type
_entity_poly.pdbx_seq_one_letter_code
_entity_poly.pdbx_strand_id
1 'polypeptide(L)'
;MSIYVVGATHNMFPELDEGREKFLVNVNHEGDNIDSLNPWYCELTGLYYLWKNSDAYYVGLEHYRRFFCSAKHPKQRMKVDEAMEILNKADMIVTEYNHGPKYCALDWFRDSKFLKHLDKFLEVLPEHDRKEFNAYLRLHTLIQCNMFIGKRPVMERWCNYIFPLLEEYAKVEPLTAENGRMPGYFAEHIFGYWLMKEGIPLFETAKTEIEYIERGGVAPAPVKYVKWVSGRA
;
A
#
# COMPACT_ATOMS: atom_id res chain seq x y z
N MET A 1 -10.22 15.46 -4.59
CA MET A 1 -9.56 14.16 -4.36
C MET A 1 -8.12 14.28 -4.79
N SER A 2 -7.21 13.66 -4.10
CA SER A 2 -5.80 13.56 -4.49
C SER A 2 -5.35 12.11 -4.31
N ILE A 3 -5.05 11.42 -5.41
CA ILE A 3 -4.57 10.04 -5.42
C ILE A 3 -3.16 10.04 -6.01
N TYR A 4 -2.17 9.69 -5.19
CA TYR A 4 -0.80 9.56 -5.65
C TYR A 4 -0.59 8.19 -6.31
N VAL A 5 -0.14 8.23 -7.55
CA VAL A 5 0.33 7.05 -8.28
C VAL A 5 1.85 7.00 -8.16
N VAL A 6 2.31 6.13 -7.27
CA VAL A 6 3.70 6.09 -6.83
C VAL A 6 4.57 5.27 -7.78
N GLY A 7 5.73 5.80 -8.11
CA GLY A 7 6.76 5.11 -8.90
C GLY A 7 8.05 5.92 -8.98
N ALA A 8 9.12 5.30 -9.47
CA ALA A 8 10.39 5.98 -9.71
C ALA A 8 10.44 6.63 -11.10
N THR A 9 11.40 7.52 -11.33
CA THR A 9 11.56 8.25 -12.61
C THR A 9 11.73 7.34 -13.83
N HIS A 10 12.31 6.14 -13.63
CA HIS A 10 12.49 5.14 -14.69
C HIS A 10 11.25 4.28 -14.92
N ASN A 11 10.23 4.40 -14.07
CA ASN A 11 8.98 3.66 -14.26
C ASN A 11 8.13 4.35 -15.33
N MET A 12 7.37 3.53 -16.04
CA MET A 12 6.37 4.03 -16.95
C MET A 12 5.03 4.10 -16.26
N PHE A 13 4.39 5.25 -16.42
CA PHE A 13 3.06 5.50 -15.89
C PHE A 13 2.06 5.42 -17.02
N PRO A 14 0.89 4.82 -16.79
CA PRO A 14 -0.21 4.94 -17.74
C PRO A 14 -0.73 6.38 -17.79
N GLU A 15 -1.60 6.66 -18.72
CA GLU A 15 -2.40 7.89 -18.69
C GLU A 15 -3.23 7.93 -17.40
N LEU A 16 -3.17 9.03 -16.68
CA LEU A 16 -3.87 9.24 -15.43
C LEU A 16 -5.09 10.12 -15.66
N ASP A 17 -6.22 9.73 -15.10
CA ASP A 17 -7.45 10.52 -15.08
C ASP A 17 -7.37 11.63 -14.02
N GLU A 18 -8.26 12.60 -14.12
CA GLU A 18 -8.36 13.71 -13.18
C GLU A 18 -8.52 13.20 -11.73
N GLY A 19 -7.78 13.80 -10.81
CA GLY A 19 -7.70 13.39 -9.41
C GLY A 19 -6.63 12.36 -9.11
N ARG A 20 -5.93 11.84 -10.13
CA ARG A 20 -4.70 11.04 -10.00
C ARG A 20 -3.49 11.82 -10.46
N GLU A 21 -2.43 11.78 -9.70
CA GLU A 21 -1.17 12.46 -10.00
C GLU A 21 0.03 11.55 -9.76
N LYS A 22 1.10 11.75 -10.56
CA LYS A 22 2.34 11.00 -10.39
C LYS A 22 3.07 11.47 -9.15
N PHE A 23 3.52 10.53 -8.32
CA PHE A 23 4.45 10.79 -7.24
C PHE A 23 5.74 9.99 -7.46
N LEU A 24 6.87 10.68 -7.58
CA LEU A 24 8.16 10.07 -7.92
C LEU A 24 8.98 9.85 -6.64
N VAL A 25 9.12 8.61 -6.18
CA VAL A 25 9.79 8.28 -4.91
C VAL A 25 11.32 8.40 -4.92
N ASN A 26 11.95 8.68 -6.06
CA ASN A 26 13.41 8.79 -6.18
C ASN A 26 13.86 10.22 -6.55
N VAL A 27 13.09 11.20 -6.19
CA VAL A 27 13.41 12.63 -6.33
C VAL A 27 13.31 13.32 -4.99
N ASN A 28 13.86 14.52 -4.86
CA ASN A 28 13.70 15.35 -3.68
C ASN A 28 12.48 16.26 -3.87
N HIS A 29 11.56 16.23 -2.94
CA HIS A 29 10.38 17.09 -2.92
C HIS A 29 10.59 18.31 -2.01
N GLU A 30 9.92 19.39 -2.34
CA GLU A 30 9.78 20.52 -1.41
C GLU A 30 8.71 20.18 -0.35
N GLY A 31 8.76 20.89 0.80
CA GLY A 31 7.84 20.66 1.90
C GLY A 31 8.28 19.57 2.87
N ASP A 32 7.36 19.14 3.72
CA ASP A 32 7.62 18.11 4.72
C ASP A 32 7.64 16.72 4.07
N ASN A 33 8.81 16.09 4.02
CA ASN A 33 9.04 14.84 3.31
C ASN A 33 10.04 13.93 4.03
N ILE A 34 10.05 12.66 3.65
CA ILE A 34 11.00 11.63 4.09
C ILE A 34 11.67 10.95 2.88
N ASP A 35 11.94 11.68 1.81
CA ASP A 35 12.47 11.15 0.54
C ASP A 35 13.76 10.35 0.71
N SER A 36 14.65 10.78 1.63
CA SER A 36 15.89 10.08 1.96
C SER A 36 15.67 8.66 2.49
N LEU A 37 14.49 8.37 3.03
CA LEU A 37 14.13 7.04 3.56
C LEU A 37 13.52 6.12 2.49
N ASN A 38 13.39 6.55 1.25
CA ASN A 38 12.77 5.75 0.19
C ASN A 38 13.37 4.34 0.02
N PRO A 39 14.69 4.09 0.15
CA PRO A 39 15.25 2.74 0.04
C PRO A 39 14.61 1.72 1.01
N TRP A 40 14.07 2.19 2.13
CA TRP A 40 13.47 1.36 3.18
C TRP A 40 11.96 1.49 3.25
N TYR A 41 11.44 2.71 3.10
CA TYR A 41 10.03 3.05 3.25
C TYR A 41 9.23 2.89 1.95
N CYS A 42 9.90 2.82 0.80
CA CYS A 42 9.26 2.60 -0.51
C CYS A 42 8.13 3.61 -0.77
N GLU A 43 6.94 3.11 -1.12
CA GLU A 43 5.75 3.91 -1.38
C GLU A 43 5.25 4.71 -0.16
N LEU A 44 5.67 4.35 1.05
CA LEU A 44 5.33 5.11 2.25
C LEU A 44 5.90 6.53 2.23
N THR A 45 6.95 6.82 1.46
CA THR A 45 7.41 8.20 1.24
C THR A 45 6.33 9.04 0.57
N GLY A 46 5.61 8.46 -0.40
CA GLY A 46 4.44 9.09 -1.01
C GLY A 46 3.27 9.24 -0.05
N LEU A 47 3.02 8.24 0.81
CA LEU A 47 2.01 8.34 1.86
C LEU A 47 2.31 9.45 2.85
N TYR A 48 3.57 9.55 3.31
CA TYR A 48 4.00 10.61 4.21
C TYR A 48 3.80 11.99 3.59
N TYR A 49 4.23 12.15 2.35
CA TYR A 49 4.10 13.41 1.63
C TYR A 49 2.62 13.81 1.43
N LEU A 50 1.77 12.86 1.06
CA LEU A 50 0.33 13.06 0.93
C LEU A 50 -0.31 13.50 2.26
N TRP A 51 0.11 12.89 3.36
CA TRP A 51 -0.34 13.23 4.70
C TRP A 51 0.03 14.66 5.11
N LYS A 52 1.28 15.08 4.85
CA LYS A 52 1.82 16.35 5.31
C LYS A 52 1.47 17.53 4.41
N ASN A 53 1.31 17.30 3.10
CA ASN A 53 1.26 18.40 2.12
C ASN A 53 -0.04 18.48 1.30
N SER A 54 -1.02 17.61 1.52
CA SER A 54 -2.31 17.65 0.83
C SER A 54 -3.44 18.01 1.76
N ASP A 55 -4.37 18.88 1.32
CA ASP A 55 -5.61 19.23 2.04
C ASP A 55 -6.84 18.50 1.51
N ALA A 56 -6.67 17.61 0.53
CA ALA A 56 -7.77 16.88 -0.08
C ALA A 56 -8.49 15.99 0.95
N TYR A 57 -9.84 16.05 0.99
CA TYR A 57 -10.66 15.22 1.89
C TYR A 57 -10.64 13.73 1.49
N TYR A 58 -10.67 13.43 0.18
CA TYR A 58 -10.47 12.09 -0.34
C TYR A 58 -9.04 11.96 -0.85
N VAL A 59 -8.35 10.96 -0.36
CA VAL A 59 -6.92 10.72 -0.62
C VAL A 59 -6.69 9.27 -1.01
N GLY A 60 -5.61 9.00 -1.71
CA GLY A 60 -5.28 7.63 -2.08
C GLY A 60 -3.83 7.42 -2.46
N LEU A 61 -3.42 6.17 -2.42
CA LEU A 61 -2.12 5.69 -2.83
C LEU A 61 -2.31 4.48 -3.75
N GLU A 62 -1.85 4.60 -4.98
CA GLU A 62 -1.80 3.53 -5.98
C GLU A 62 -0.36 3.41 -6.50
N HIS A 63 -0.05 2.38 -7.27
CA HIS A 63 1.27 2.20 -7.83
C HIS A 63 1.27 2.42 -9.34
N TYR A 64 2.41 2.79 -9.93
CA TYR A 64 2.54 3.07 -11.36
C TYR A 64 2.02 1.95 -12.29
N ARG A 65 1.92 0.72 -11.79
CA ARG A 65 1.41 -0.45 -12.53
C ARG A 65 0.26 -1.18 -11.84
N ARG A 66 -0.21 -0.72 -10.68
CA ARG A 66 -1.29 -1.36 -9.91
C ARG A 66 -2.35 -0.35 -9.55
N PHE A 67 -3.57 -0.65 -9.92
CA PHE A 67 -4.74 0.20 -9.73
C PHE A 67 -5.90 -0.61 -9.20
N PHE A 68 -6.84 0.03 -8.51
CA PHE A 68 -8.08 -0.62 -8.13
C PHE A 68 -8.94 -0.92 -9.35
N CYS A 69 -9.54 -2.12 -9.35
CA CYS A 69 -10.53 -2.50 -10.36
C CYS A 69 -11.86 -1.81 -10.08
N SER A 70 -12.55 -1.38 -11.14
CA SER A 70 -13.94 -0.94 -11.05
C SER A 70 -14.83 -2.06 -10.53
N ALA A 71 -15.71 -1.73 -9.59
CA ALA A 71 -16.74 -2.65 -9.10
C ALA A 71 -17.79 -2.95 -10.17
N LYS A 72 -18.11 -1.96 -11.00
CA LYS A 72 -19.07 -2.06 -12.10
C LYS A 72 -18.49 -2.80 -13.31
N HIS A 73 -17.19 -2.59 -13.57
CA HIS A 73 -16.47 -3.14 -14.74
C HIS A 73 -15.13 -3.75 -14.30
N PRO A 74 -15.08 -4.97 -13.74
CA PRO A 74 -13.90 -5.54 -13.10
C PRO A 74 -12.65 -5.72 -13.98
N LYS A 75 -12.77 -5.51 -15.29
CA LYS A 75 -11.65 -5.51 -16.24
C LYS A 75 -11.08 -4.11 -16.51
N GLN A 76 -11.64 -3.09 -15.89
CA GLN A 76 -11.24 -1.69 -16.05
C GLN A 76 -10.71 -1.14 -14.72
N ARG A 77 -9.88 -0.11 -14.82
CA ARG A 77 -9.47 0.68 -13.67
C ARG A 77 -10.67 1.42 -13.09
N MET A 78 -10.77 1.46 -11.76
CA MET A 78 -11.77 2.25 -11.06
C MET A 78 -11.59 3.73 -11.41
N LYS A 79 -12.65 4.40 -11.82
CA LYS A 79 -12.65 5.85 -12.02
C LYS A 79 -12.78 6.58 -10.70
N VAL A 80 -12.32 7.81 -10.67
CA VAL A 80 -12.36 8.67 -9.48
C VAL A 80 -13.80 8.89 -9.00
N ASP A 81 -14.74 9.15 -9.91
CA ASP A 81 -16.16 9.33 -9.56
C ASP A 81 -16.75 8.07 -8.93
N GLU A 82 -16.41 6.90 -9.44
CA GLU A 82 -16.83 5.62 -8.84
C GLU A 82 -16.27 5.43 -7.44
N ALA A 83 -14.99 5.79 -7.23
CA ALA A 83 -14.39 5.76 -5.89
C ALA A 83 -15.12 6.69 -4.92
N MET A 84 -15.51 7.89 -5.36
CA MET A 84 -16.30 8.82 -4.54
C MET A 84 -17.69 8.27 -4.21
N GLU A 85 -18.38 7.64 -5.17
CA GLU A 85 -19.67 6.97 -4.91
C GLU A 85 -19.55 5.88 -3.83
N ILE A 86 -18.48 5.08 -3.89
CA ILE A 86 -18.20 4.02 -2.90
C ILE A 86 -17.92 4.64 -1.53
N LEU A 87 -17.11 5.70 -1.47
CA LEU A 87 -16.73 6.36 -0.22
C LEU A 87 -17.88 7.12 0.47
N ASN A 88 -19.04 7.26 -0.18
CA ASN A 88 -20.26 7.69 0.51
C ASN A 88 -20.78 6.62 1.49
N LYS A 89 -20.40 5.35 1.33
CA LYS A 89 -20.88 4.20 2.13
C LYS A 89 -19.76 3.47 2.89
N ALA A 90 -18.52 3.67 2.47
CA ALA A 90 -17.32 3.15 3.10
C ALA A 90 -16.39 4.28 3.50
N ASP A 91 -15.41 4.00 4.34
CA ASP A 91 -14.41 4.99 4.73
C ASP A 91 -13.09 4.78 3.99
N MET A 92 -12.88 3.56 3.48
CA MET A 92 -11.68 3.23 2.71
C MET A 92 -11.94 2.11 1.70
N ILE A 93 -11.36 2.24 0.51
CA ILE A 93 -11.27 1.22 -0.53
C ILE A 93 -9.90 0.58 -0.41
N VAL A 94 -9.85 -0.74 -0.36
CA VAL A 94 -8.61 -1.52 -0.20
C VAL A 94 -8.55 -2.68 -1.18
N THR A 95 -7.39 -3.30 -1.31
CA THR A 95 -7.22 -4.47 -2.15
C THR A 95 -7.89 -5.68 -1.52
N GLU A 96 -8.68 -6.40 -2.31
CA GLU A 96 -9.10 -7.75 -1.98
C GLU A 96 -7.88 -8.67 -2.03
N TYR A 97 -7.65 -9.45 -0.97
CA TYR A 97 -6.53 -10.37 -0.96
C TYR A 97 -6.83 -11.65 -0.19
N ASN A 98 -6.45 -12.77 -0.80
CA ASN A 98 -6.57 -14.08 -0.18
C ASN A 98 -5.38 -14.96 -0.60
N HIS A 99 -4.57 -15.42 0.37
CA HIS A 99 -3.44 -16.34 0.13
C HIS A 99 -3.87 -17.75 -0.28
N GLY A 100 -5.16 -18.04 -0.20
CA GLY A 100 -5.65 -19.42 -0.31
C GLY A 100 -5.44 -20.20 1.00
N PRO A 101 -5.96 -21.44 1.07
CA PRO A 101 -6.10 -22.16 2.35
C PRO A 101 -4.79 -22.74 2.92
N LYS A 102 -3.67 -22.63 2.21
CA LYS A 102 -2.41 -23.28 2.59
C LYS A 102 -1.27 -22.31 2.88
N TYR A 103 -1.50 -20.99 2.81
CA TYR A 103 -0.47 -19.99 2.97
C TYR A 103 -0.98 -18.79 3.76
N CYS A 104 -0.18 -18.25 4.64
CA CYS A 104 -0.50 -17.07 5.43
C CYS A 104 0.65 -16.06 5.40
N ALA A 105 0.42 -14.86 5.93
CA ALA A 105 1.44 -13.82 5.95
C ALA A 105 2.71 -14.23 6.70
N LEU A 106 2.58 -15.02 7.78
CA LEU A 106 3.73 -15.53 8.52
C LEU A 106 4.59 -16.47 7.68
N ASP A 107 4.00 -17.25 6.77
CA ASP A 107 4.75 -18.10 5.86
C ASP A 107 5.58 -17.28 4.87
N TRP A 108 5.04 -16.14 4.42
CA TRP A 108 5.80 -15.22 3.59
C TRP A 108 7.08 -14.72 4.30
N PHE A 109 7.00 -14.35 5.59
CA PHE A 109 8.18 -13.94 6.36
C PHE A 109 9.20 -15.08 6.52
N ARG A 110 8.74 -16.33 6.67
CA ARG A 110 9.62 -17.52 6.73
C ARG A 110 10.34 -17.77 5.41
N ASP A 111 9.57 -17.82 4.32
CA ASP A 111 10.08 -18.13 2.99
C ASP A 111 11.04 -17.06 2.49
N SER A 112 10.76 -15.80 2.82
CA SER A 112 11.62 -14.66 2.51
C SER A 112 12.84 -14.52 3.43
N LYS A 113 12.95 -15.37 4.48
CA LYS A 113 13.99 -15.31 5.53
C LYS A 113 13.99 -14.03 6.36
N PHE A 114 12.82 -13.39 6.51
CA PHE A 114 12.65 -12.12 7.21
C PHE A 114 12.10 -12.25 8.64
N LEU A 115 12.00 -13.47 9.18
CA LEU A 115 11.49 -13.68 10.55
C LEU A 115 12.23 -12.89 11.62
N LYS A 116 13.57 -12.83 11.55
CA LYS A 116 14.38 -12.07 12.50
C LYS A 116 14.02 -10.58 12.53
N HIS A 117 13.66 -10.02 11.37
CA HIS A 117 13.23 -8.63 11.26
C HIS A 117 11.80 -8.44 11.77
N LEU A 118 10.92 -9.43 11.51
CA LEU A 118 9.57 -9.44 12.08
C LEU A 118 9.62 -9.49 13.61
N ASP A 119 10.48 -10.31 14.21
CA ASP A 119 10.62 -10.38 15.67
C ASP A 119 11.01 -9.01 16.25
N LYS A 120 11.92 -8.29 15.61
CA LYS A 120 12.29 -6.91 16.00
C LYS A 120 11.14 -5.92 15.86
N PHE A 121 10.36 -6.04 14.81
CA PHE A 121 9.18 -5.20 14.64
C PHE A 121 8.11 -5.51 15.71
N LEU A 122 7.92 -6.79 16.05
CA LEU A 122 7.01 -7.18 17.12
C LEU A 122 7.45 -6.64 18.50
N GLU A 123 8.76 -6.48 18.74
CA GLU A 123 9.26 -5.91 20.00
C GLU A 123 8.80 -4.45 20.22
N VAL A 124 8.68 -3.66 19.16
CA VAL A 124 8.27 -2.24 19.25
C VAL A 124 6.75 -2.03 19.28
N LEU A 125 5.97 -3.07 18.97
CA LEU A 125 4.52 -2.98 19.08
C LEU A 125 4.07 -2.93 20.54
N PRO A 126 3.01 -2.16 20.88
CA PRO A 126 2.32 -2.28 22.15
C PRO A 126 1.95 -3.76 22.43
N GLU A 127 2.01 -4.19 23.68
CA GLU A 127 1.82 -5.62 24.04
C GLU A 127 0.50 -6.20 23.51
N HIS A 128 -0.57 -5.43 23.58
CA HIS A 128 -1.88 -5.82 23.05
C HIS A 128 -1.81 -6.04 21.53
N ASP A 129 -1.28 -5.07 20.78
CA ASP A 129 -1.16 -5.15 19.32
C ASP A 129 -0.22 -6.26 18.88
N ARG A 130 0.83 -6.54 19.63
CA ARG A 130 1.78 -7.63 19.36
C ARG A 130 1.09 -8.99 19.32
N LYS A 131 0.24 -9.28 20.31
CA LYS A 131 -0.50 -10.57 20.40
C LYS A 131 -1.50 -10.70 19.24
N GLU A 132 -2.27 -9.66 19.02
CA GLU A 132 -3.33 -9.67 18.00
C GLU A 132 -2.75 -9.66 16.59
N PHE A 133 -1.73 -8.87 16.34
CA PHE A 133 -1.06 -8.85 15.03
C PHE A 133 -0.38 -10.19 14.73
N ASN A 134 0.26 -10.84 15.71
CA ASN A 134 0.81 -12.18 15.52
C ASN A 134 -0.28 -13.22 15.20
N ALA A 135 -1.47 -13.07 15.76
CA ALA A 135 -2.62 -13.91 15.38
C ALA A 135 -3.11 -13.59 13.96
N TYR A 136 -3.20 -12.30 13.62
CA TYR A 136 -3.58 -11.84 12.27
C TYR A 136 -2.65 -12.38 11.18
N LEU A 137 -1.33 -12.41 11.40
CA LEU A 137 -0.35 -12.95 10.45
C LEU A 137 -0.56 -14.43 10.10
N ARG A 138 -1.35 -15.16 10.89
CA ARG A 138 -1.70 -16.57 10.64
C ARG A 138 -2.99 -16.72 9.84
N LEU A 139 -3.70 -15.64 9.58
CA LEU A 139 -4.87 -15.66 8.72
C LEU A 139 -4.45 -15.81 7.26
N HIS A 140 -5.35 -16.35 6.45
CA HIS A 140 -5.16 -16.53 5.01
C HIS A 140 -5.58 -15.31 4.19
N THR A 141 -6.05 -14.26 4.84
CA THR A 141 -6.47 -12.99 4.23
C THR A 141 -5.52 -11.88 4.63
N LEU A 142 -5.17 -11.05 3.69
CA LEU A 142 -4.28 -9.91 3.89
C LEU A 142 -4.64 -8.79 2.92
N ILE A 143 -4.62 -7.54 3.40
CA ILE A 143 -4.66 -6.36 2.53
C ILE A 143 -3.23 -6.03 2.16
N GLN A 144 -2.93 -5.99 0.84
CA GLN A 144 -1.56 -5.86 0.34
C GLN A 144 -1.28 -4.55 -0.39
N CYS A 145 0.00 -4.33 -0.64
CA CYS A 145 0.56 -3.31 -1.52
C CYS A 145 0.50 -1.89 -0.95
N ASN A 146 0.20 -1.66 0.33
CA ASN A 146 0.02 -0.32 0.91
C ASN A 146 -0.90 0.58 0.06
N MET A 147 -1.84 -0.01 -0.67
CA MET A 147 -2.77 0.70 -1.56
C MET A 147 -4.08 0.97 -0.87
N PHE A 148 -4.59 2.18 -1.03
CA PHE A 148 -5.93 2.57 -0.57
C PHE A 148 -6.45 3.78 -1.36
N ILE A 149 -7.77 3.96 -1.34
CA ILE A 149 -8.44 5.25 -1.60
C ILE A 149 -9.42 5.44 -0.46
N GLY A 150 -9.35 6.56 0.26
CA GLY A 150 -10.13 6.71 1.48
C GLY A 150 -10.35 8.15 1.91
N LYS A 151 -11.02 8.30 3.04
CA LYS A 151 -11.24 9.58 3.70
C LYS A 151 -9.98 9.99 4.46
N ARG A 152 -9.58 11.26 4.32
CA ARG A 152 -8.40 11.82 4.99
C ARG A 152 -8.33 11.53 6.49
N PRO A 153 -9.39 11.68 7.30
CA PRO A 153 -9.30 11.39 8.74
C PRO A 153 -8.87 9.94 9.06
N VAL A 154 -9.21 8.97 8.20
CA VAL A 154 -8.78 7.58 8.35
C VAL A 154 -7.31 7.44 8.00
N MET A 155 -6.87 8.03 6.88
CA MET A 155 -5.45 8.06 6.51
C MET A 155 -4.58 8.72 7.59
N GLU A 156 -5.02 9.84 8.17
CA GLU A 156 -4.29 10.53 9.24
C GLU A 156 -4.14 9.65 10.49
N ARG A 157 -5.20 8.93 10.89
CA ARG A 157 -5.11 7.95 12.00
C ARG A 157 -4.12 6.84 11.68
N TRP A 158 -4.13 6.33 10.44
CA TRP A 158 -3.15 5.35 9.98
C TRP A 158 -1.73 5.88 10.02
N CYS A 159 -1.48 7.06 9.48
CA CYS A 159 -0.16 7.69 9.49
C CYS A 159 0.35 7.94 10.92
N ASN A 160 -0.52 8.44 11.81
CA ASN A 160 -0.19 8.64 13.23
C ASN A 160 0.08 7.32 13.98
N TYR A 161 -0.40 6.19 13.49
CA TYR A 161 -0.10 4.88 14.03
C TYR A 161 1.20 4.29 13.47
N ILE A 162 1.37 4.29 12.14
CA ILE A 162 2.45 3.53 11.51
C ILE A 162 3.81 4.25 11.57
N PHE A 163 3.89 5.56 11.29
CA PHE A 163 5.18 6.23 11.22
C PHE A 163 5.94 6.23 12.54
N PRO A 164 5.34 6.49 13.70
CA PRO A 164 6.04 6.35 14.98
C PRO A 164 6.54 4.92 15.26
N LEU A 165 5.78 3.88 14.86
CA LEU A 165 6.22 2.50 15.01
C LEU A 165 7.43 2.18 14.13
N LEU A 166 7.47 2.69 12.91
CA LEU A 166 8.62 2.52 12.02
C LEU A 166 9.85 3.28 12.50
N GLU A 167 9.67 4.44 13.13
CA GLU A 167 10.77 5.18 13.79
C GLU A 167 11.34 4.39 14.98
N GLU A 168 10.49 3.81 15.83
CA GLU A 168 10.94 2.95 16.93
C GLU A 168 11.63 1.68 16.40
N TYR A 169 11.11 1.06 15.34
CA TYR A 169 11.79 -0.06 14.70
C TYR A 169 13.19 0.31 14.20
N ALA A 170 13.37 1.48 13.57
CA ALA A 170 14.66 1.93 13.10
C ALA A 170 15.69 2.17 14.22
N LYS A 171 15.24 2.37 15.48
CA LYS A 171 16.14 2.47 16.67
C LYS A 171 16.62 1.10 17.13
N VAL A 172 15.80 0.05 17.04
CA VAL A 172 16.16 -1.30 17.46
C VAL A 172 16.84 -2.10 16.36
N GLU A 173 16.57 -1.74 15.11
CA GLU A 173 17.22 -2.32 13.93
C GLU A 173 17.60 -1.22 12.93
N PRO A 174 18.85 -0.72 12.97
CA PRO A 174 19.30 0.34 12.09
C PRO A 174 19.08 0.00 10.60
N LEU A 175 18.60 0.97 9.84
CA LEU A 175 18.29 0.82 8.42
C LEU A 175 19.58 0.66 7.61
N THR A 176 19.75 -0.46 6.96
CA THR A 176 20.92 -0.83 6.14
C THR A 176 20.46 -1.38 4.79
N ALA A 177 21.41 -1.57 3.86
CA ALA A 177 21.11 -2.22 2.58
C ALA A 177 20.63 -3.68 2.75
N GLU A 178 21.06 -4.36 3.83
CA GLU A 178 20.71 -5.76 4.09
C GLU A 178 19.26 -5.95 4.54
N ASN A 179 18.72 -4.98 5.30
CA ASN A 179 17.33 -4.98 5.73
C ASN A 179 16.47 -4.02 4.90
N GLY A 180 16.91 -3.69 3.70
CA GLY A 180 16.21 -2.80 2.79
C GLY A 180 14.76 -3.20 2.58
N ARG A 181 13.84 -2.21 2.55
CA ARG A 181 12.39 -2.32 2.38
C ARG A 181 11.61 -2.93 3.55
N MET A 182 12.25 -3.33 4.66
CA MET A 182 11.54 -3.91 5.80
C MET A 182 10.44 -3.00 6.36
N PRO A 183 10.67 -1.69 6.60
CA PRO A 183 9.59 -0.78 7.00
C PRO A 183 8.38 -0.79 6.06
N GLY A 184 8.62 -0.80 4.74
CA GLY A 184 7.55 -0.90 3.73
C GLY A 184 6.76 -2.20 3.85
N TYR A 185 7.43 -3.34 4.02
CA TYR A 185 6.79 -4.64 4.20
C TYR A 185 6.02 -4.72 5.52
N PHE A 186 6.54 -4.18 6.62
CA PHE A 186 5.79 -4.16 7.88
C PHE A 186 4.52 -3.33 7.78
N ALA A 187 4.60 -2.15 7.17
CA ALA A 187 3.42 -1.33 6.93
C ALA A 187 2.38 -2.08 6.09
N GLU A 188 2.80 -2.77 5.02
CA GLU A 188 1.90 -3.57 4.19
C GLU A 188 1.17 -4.65 4.98
N HIS A 189 1.88 -5.35 5.88
CA HIS A 189 1.29 -6.46 6.63
C HIS A 189 0.43 -6.00 7.83
N ILE A 190 0.83 -4.93 8.52
CA ILE A 190 0.08 -4.45 9.68
C ILE A 190 -1.11 -3.56 9.30
N PHE A 191 -1.17 -3.03 8.08
CA PHE A 191 -2.26 -2.18 7.62
C PHE A 191 -3.63 -2.86 7.73
N GLY A 192 -3.75 -4.09 7.21
CA GLY A 192 -5.00 -4.84 7.29
C GLY A 192 -5.42 -5.17 8.73
N TYR A 193 -4.45 -5.52 9.59
CA TYR A 193 -4.68 -5.68 11.02
C TYR A 193 -5.23 -4.40 11.65
N TRP A 194 -4.58 -3.27 11.39
CA TRP A 194 -5.00 -1.97 11.92
C TRP A 194 -6.41 -1.59 11.47
N LEU A 195 -6.75 -1.77 10.19
CA LEU A 195 -8.09 -1.51 9.67
C LEU A 195 -9.16 -2.34 10.39
N MET A 196 -8.87 -3.61 10.64
CA MET A 196 -9.77 -4.53 11.36
C MET A 196 -9.92 -4.12 12.82
N LYS A 197 -8.81 -3.84 13.52
CA LYS A 197 -8.78 -3.37 14.91
C LYS A 197 -9.59 -2.09 15.11
N GLU A 198 -9.45 -1.15 14.19
CA GLU A 198 -10.13 0.16 14.24
C GLU A 198 -11.58 0.12 13.75
N GLY A 199 -12.05 -1.04 13.25
CA GLY A 199 -13.41 -1.21 12.75
C GLY A 199 -13.75 -0.29 11.58
N ILE A 200 -12.77 -0.04 10.70
CA ILE A 200 -12.96 0.88 9.56
C ILE A 200 -13.94 0.26 8.55
N PRO A 201 -15.02 0.96 8.17
CA PRO A 201 -15.90 0.53 7.09
C PRO A 201 -15.14 0.45 5.75
N LEU A 202 -14.97 -0.77 5.24
CA LEU A 202 -14.16 -1.05 4.05
C LEU A 202 -15.02 -1.39 2.84
N PHE A 203 -14.51 -1.06 1.65
CA PHE A 203 -14.88 -1.64 0.39
C PHE A 203 -13.67 -2.36 -0.21
N GLU A 204 -13.78 -3.66 -0.39
CA GLU A 204 -12.72 -4.47 -0.95
C GLU A 204 -12.94 -4.69 -2.45
N THR A 205 -11.90 -4.48 -3.25
CA THR A 205 -11.92 -4.75 -4.69
C THR A 205 -10.60 -5.32 -5.17
N ALA A 206 -10.65 -6.00 -6.31
CA ALA A 206 -9.45 -6.51 -6.96
C ALA A 206 -8.55 -5.35 -7.41
N LYS A 207 -7.26 -5.63 -7.53
CA LYS A 207 -6.30 -4.74 -8.21
C LYS A 207 -6.01 -5.26 -9.61
N THR A 208 -5.72 -4.33 -10.53
CA THR A 208 -5.16 -4.67 -11.84
C THR A 208 -3.64 -4.48 -11.82
N GLU A 209 -2.91 -5.27 -12.56
CA GLU A 209 -1.52 -4.99 -12.92
C GLU A 209 -1.44 -4.61 -14.40
N ILE A 210 -0.67 -3.55 -14.70
CA ILE A 210 -0.38 -3.12 -16.06
C ILE A 210 0.98 -3.69 -16.43
N GLU A 211 1.01 -4.60 -17.38
CA GLU A 211 2.25 -5.08 -17.98
C GLU A 211 2.59 -4.23 -19.21
N TYR A 212 3.84 -3.78 -19.27
CA TYR A 212 4.38 -3.06 -20.42
C TYR A 212 5.29 -4.00 -21.23
N ILE A 213 5.05 -4.14 -22.52
CA ILE A 213 5.98 -4.83 -23.42
C ILE A 213 6.92 -3.79 -24.06
N GLU A 214 8.20 -3.96 -23.87
CA GLU A 214 9.21 -3.22 -24.66
C GLU A 214 9.15 -3.69 -26.12
N ARG A 215 8.83 -2.78 -27.03
CA ARG A 215 8.88 -3.00 -28.46
C ARG A 215 10.01 -2.15 -29.03
N GLY A 216 11.17 -2.75 -29.27
CA GLY A 216 12.22 -2.25 -30.17
C GLY A 216 12.42 -0.74 -30.25
N GLY A 217 12.64 -0.03 -29.12
CA GLY A 217 12.92 1.42 -29.10
C GLY A 217 11.70 2.36 -29.18
N VAL A 218 10.49 1.82 -29.22
CA VAL A 218 9.24 2.60 -29.13
C VAL A 218 8.71 2.50 -27.70
N ALA A 219 8.15 3.60 -27.17
CA ALA A 219 7.54 3.61 -25.86
C ALA A 219 6.57 2.42 -25.73
N PRO A 220 6.69 1.57 -24.68
CA PRO A 220 5.88 0.39 -24.56
C PRO A 220 4.40 0.74 -24.43
N ALA A 221 3.59 0.05 -25.20
CA ALA A 221 2.15 0.10 -25.03
C ALA A 221 1.73 -0.81 -23.86
N PRO A 222 0.75 -0.43 -23.04
CA PRO A 222 0.18 -1.31 -22.03
C PRO A 222 -0.42 -2.52 -22.72
N VAL A 223 0.04 -3.71 -22.37
CA VAL A 223 -0.31 -4.94 -23.12
C VAL A 223 -1.43 -5.72 -22.48
N LYS A 224 -1.61 -5.62 -21.17
CA LYS A 224 -2.59 -6.45 -20.49
C LYS A 224 -2.95 -5.89 -19.12
N TYR A 225 -4.25 -5.76 -18.88
CA TYR A 225 -4.76 -5.70 -17.52
C TYR A 225 -4.85 -7.12 -16.99
N VAL A 226 -3.91 -7.53 -16.16
CA VAL A 226 -4.00 -8.80 -15.45
C VAL A 226 -4.85 -8.59 -14.22
N LYS A 227 -6.07 -9.07 -14.24
CA LYS A 227 -6.89 -9.19 -13.05
C LYS A 227 -6.26 -10.25 -12.15
N TRP A 228 -5.69 -9.86 -11.01
CA TRP A 228 -5.50 -10.81 -9.92
C TRP A 228 -6.88 -11.18 -9.39
N VAL A 229 -7.36 -12.33 -9.79
CA VAL A 229 -8.54 -12.91 -9.20
C VAL A 229 -8.10 -13.42 -7.84
N SER A 230 -8.59 -12.81 -6.75
CA SER A 230 -8.57 -13.50 -5.48
C SER A 230 -9.23 -14.85 -5.72
N GLY A 231 -8.53 -15.92 -5.37
CA GLY A 231 -9.09 -17.27 -5.50
C GLY A 231 -10.24 -17.47 -4.52
N ARG A 232 -11.40 -16.89 -4.82
CA ARG A 232 -12.67 -17.44 -4.34
C ARG A 232 -13.02 -18.55 -5.32
N ALA A 233 -12.60 -19.76 -4.99
CA ALA A 233 -13.25 -20.97 -5.46
C ALA A 233 -14.46 -21.23 -4.59
#